data_8b3bda516f44d921565bc44b8cf29e58
#
_entry.id   8b3bda516f44d921565bc44b8cf29e58
#
_cell.length_a   1.000
_cell.length_b   1.000
_cell.length_c   1.000
_cell.angle_alpha   90.00
_cell.angle_beta   90.00
_cell.angle_gamma   90.00
#
_symmetry.space_group_name_H-M   'P 1'
#
loop_
_entity.id
_entity.type
_entity.pdbx_description
1 polymer ?
#
loop_
_entity_poly.entity_id
_entity_poly.type
_entity_poly.pdbx_seq_one_letter_code
_entity_poly.pdbx_strand_id
1 'polypeptide(L)'
;GINDIAQNTGPISQSEIMDNIISMCELAVANKIGVILSSVLPASDFPWRPGMNPGPKVVSLNEDIKKYAKLKGHIYLDYYSSMEDGNLGLKPGLSTDKVHPTPAGYAIMEPLLLDAIRRGLKKL
;
A
#
# COMPACT_ATOMS: atom_id res chain seq x y z
N GLY A 1 5.77 3.18 3.20
CA GLY A 1 5.15 2.88 1.91
C GLY A 1 5.81 3.62 0.75
N ILE A 2 5.03 4.31 -0.06
CA ILE A 2 5.58 4.95 -1.28
C ILE A 2 6.63 6.03 -0.98
N ASN A 3 6.49 6.76 0.11
CA ASN A 3 7.48 7.77 0.53
C ASN A 3 8.82 7.13 0.90
N ASP A 4 8.80 5.93 1.47
CA ASP A 4 10.01 5.17 1.79
C ASP A 4 10.68 4.67 0.51
N ILE A 5 9.90 4.11 -0.43
CA ILE A 5 10.40 3.69 -1.74
C ILE A 5 11.00 4.87 -2.51
N ALA A 6 10.38 6.06 -2.42
CA ALA A 6 10.90 7.29 -2.99
C ALA A 6 12.12 7.87 -2.24
N GLN A 7 12.49 7.29 -1.10
CA GLN A 7 13.60 7.76 -0.24
C GLN A 7 13.44 9.23 0.18
N ASN A 8 12.21 9.66 0.48
CA ASN A 8 11.94 11.05 0.84
C ASN A 8 12.62 11.47 2.15
N THR A 9 12.91 10.52 3.03
CA THR A 9 13.64 10.71 4.30
C THR A 9 15.00 10.04 4.31
N GLY A 10 15.53 9.69 3.14
CA GLY A 10 16.82 9.02 2.95
C GLY A 10 16.68 7.55 2.58
N PRO A 11 17.80 6.88 2.28
CA PRO A 11 17.82 5.46 1.93
C PRO A 11 17.26 4.60 3.06
N ILE A 12 16.42 3.62 2.70
CA ILE A 12 15.84 2.64 3.61
C ILE A 12 15.67 1.33 2.87
N SER A 13 15.98 0.20 3.51
CA SER A 13 15.77 -1.12 2.96
C SER A 13 14.30 -1.56 3.07
N GLN A 14 13.88 -2.50 2.22
CA GLN A 14 12.53 -3.09 2.31
C GLN A 14 12.29 -3.75 3.68
N SER A 15 13.32 -4.40 4.24
CA SER A 15 13.24 -4.99 5.58
C SER A 15 12.93 -3.94 6.65
N GLU A 16 13.62 -2.79 6.63
CA GLU A 16 13.36 -1.70 7.58
C GLU A 16 11.96 -1.09 7.39
N ILE A 17 11.47 -0.99 6.14
CA ILE A 17 10.08 -0.57 5.88
C ILE A 17 9.11 -1.55 6.54
N MET A 18 9.34 -2.85 6.38
CA MET A 18 8.51 -3.88 6.99
C MET A 18 8.59 -3.85 8.52
N ASP A 19 9.76 -3.66 9.10
CA ASP A 19 9.94 -3.55 10.55
C ASP A 19 9.12 -2.38 11.13
N ASN A 20 9.09 -1.26 10.44
CA ASN A 20 8.25 -0.11 10.82
C ASN A 20 6.75 -0.45 10.75
N ILE A 21 6.30 -1.12 9.68
CA ILE A 21 4.90 -1.55 9.53
C ILE A 21 4.53 -2.55 10.63
N ILE A 22 5.38 -3.54 10.89
CA ILE A 22 5.19 -4.54 11.94
C ILE A 22 5.07 -3.87 13.30
N SER A 23 5.96 -2.96 13.64
CA SER A 23 5.94 -2.23 14.92
C SER A 23 4.63 -1.46 15.13
N MET A 24 4.12 -0.79 14.08
CA MET A 24 2.83 -0.11 14.16
C MET A 24 1.67 -1.09 14.37
N CYS A 25 1.69 -2.23 13.69
CA CYS A 25 0.67 -3.27 13.85
C CYS A 25 0.68 -3.87 15.26
N GLU A 26 1.87 -4.16 15.80
CA GLU A 26 2.00 -4.71 17.14
C GLU A 26 1.53 -3.74 18.22
N LEU A 27 1.84 -2.44 18.07
CA LEU A 27 1.30 -1.39 18.95
C LEU A 27 -0.24 -1.32 18.88
N ALA A 28 -0.82 -1.40 17.69
CA ALA A 28 -2.27 -1.41 17.53
C ALA A 28 -2.90 -2.63 18.24
N VAL A 29 -2.36 -3.81 18.00
CA VAL A 29 -2.84 -5.05 18.62
C VAL A 29 -2.71 -5.02 20.16
N ALA A 30 -1.58 -4.52 20.67
CA ALA A 30 -1.38 -4.36 22.11
C ALA A 30 -2.42 -3.45 22.77
N ASN A 31 -2.96 -2.50 22.00
CA ASN A 31 -4.02 -1.59 22.42
C ASN A 31 -5.43 -2.03 21.98
N LYS A 32 -5.60 -3.28 21.56
CA LYS A 32 -6.90 -3.87 21.13
C LYS A 32 -7.52 -3.14 19.93
N ILE A 33 -6.69 -2.59 19.04
CA ILE A 33 -7.11 -1.93 17.81
C ILE A 33 -7.01 -2.93 16.66
N GLY A 34 -8.10 -3.08 15.89
CA GLY A 34 -8.11 -3.90 14.67
C GLY A 34 -7.26 -3.26 13.56
N VAL A 35 -6.56 -4.09 12.80
CA VAL A 35 -5.61 -3.63 11.76
C VAL A 35 -6.11 -4.00 10.38
N ILE A 36 -6.14 -2.99 9.50
CA ILE A 36 -6.27 -3.15 8.04
C ILE A 36 -4.95 -2.70 7.42
N LEU A 37 -4.27 -3.60 6.72
CA LEU A 37 -3.06 -3.30 5.96
C LEU A 37 -3.41 -3.16 4.49
N SER A 38 -3.21 -1.96 3.93
CA SER A 38 -3.42 -1.72 2.50
C SER A 38 -2.16 -1.96 1.69
N SER A 39 -2.33 -2.38 0.44
CA SER A 39 -1.27 -2.33 -0.56
C SER A 39 -0.82 -0.89 -0.78
N VAL A 40 0.44 -0.71 -1.11
CA VAL A 40 0.96 0.51 -1.75
C VAL A 40 0.37 0.59 -3.15
N LEU A 41 -0.02 1.77 -3.60
CA LEU A 41 -0.58 1.98 -4.94
C LEU A 41 0.47 1.75 -6.02
N PRO A 42 0.05 1.39 -7.26
CA PRO A 42 0.96 1.28 -8.39
C PRO A 42 1.73 2.58 -8.63
N ALA A 43 3.03 2.47 -8.90
CA ALA A 43 3.86 3.58 -9.32
C ALA A 43 4.97 3.06 -10.22
N SER A 44 4.89 3.34 -11.53
CA SER A 44 5.90 2.90 -12.49
C SER A 44 7.11 3.85 -12.54
N ASP A 45 6.93 5.08 -12.12
CA ASP A 45 7.93 6.14 -12.19
C ASP A 45 7.68 7.22 -11.14
N PHE A 46 8.73 7.98 -10.81
CA PHE A 46 8.65 9.22 -10.05
C PHE A 46 9.14 10.36 -10.95
N PRO A 47 8.25 11.15 -11.57
CA PRO A 47 8.66 12.21 -12.51
C PRO A 47 9.66 13.20 -11.94
N TRP A 48 9.60 13.47 -10.62
CA TRP A 48 10.53 14.35 -9.91
C TRP A 48 11.86 13.68 -9.51
N ARG A 49 11.98 12.35 -9.67
CA ARG A 49 13.16 11.57 -9.30
C ARG A 49 13.35 10.41 -10.29
N PRO A 50 13.75 10.72 -11.53
CA PRO A 50 13.92 9.72 -12.59
C PRO A 50 14.93 8.62 -12.21
N GLY A 51 14.71 7.40 -12.68
CA GLY A 51 15.64 6.29 -12.49
C GLY A 51 15.45 5.49 -11.20
N MET A 52 14.51 5.86 -10.34
CA MET A 52 14.21 5.11 -9.10
C MET A 52 13.57 3.74 -9.35
N ASN A 53 12.88 3.57 -10.49
CA ASN A 53 12.18 2.35 -10.88
C ASN A 53 11.33 1.74 -9.74
N PRO A 54 10.30 2.47 -9.26
CA PRO A 54 9.55 2.06 -8.08
C PRO A 54 8.66 0.83 -8.28
N GLY A 55 8.23 0.56 -9.51
CA GLY A 55 7.25 -0.49 -9.81
C GLY A 55 7.56 -1.85 -9.21
N PRO A 56 8.72 -2.47 -9.51
CA PRO A 56 9.10 -3.76 -8.92
C PRO A 56 9.23 -3.71 -7.39
N LYS A 57 9.67 -2.58 -6.82
CA LYS A 57 9.79 -2.38 -5.37
C LYS A 57 8.42 -2.35 -4.70
N VAL A 58 7.44 -1.69 -5.33
CA VAL A 58 6.04 -1.67 -4.86
C VAL A 58 5.46 -3.07 -4.85
N VAL A 59 5.64 -3.84 -5.92
CA VAL A 59 5.15 -5.22 -6.00
C VAL A 59 5.76 -6.07 -4.89
N SER A 60 7.08 -6.03 -4.73
CA SER A 60 7.79 -6.80 -3.70
C SER A 60 7.33 -6.43 -2.27
N LEU A 61 7.20 -5.14 -1.98
CA LEU A 61 6.72 -4.68 -0.68
C LEU A 61 5.27 -5.12 -0.41
N ASN A 62 4.40 -5.03 -1.42
CA ASN A 62 3.01 -5.46 -1.30
C ASN A 62 2.89 -6.98 -1.02
N GLU A 63 3.76 -7.79 -1.60
CA GLU A 63 3.83 -9.22 -1.27
C GLU A 63 4.18 -9.46 0.19
N ASP A 64 5.15 -8.74 0.74
CA ASP A 64 5.54 -8.87 2.14
C ASP A 64 4.43 -8.39 3.08
N ILE A 65 3.78 -7.26 2.78
CA ILE A 65 2.63 -6.75 3.54
C ILE A 65 1.49 -7.79 3.55
N LYS A 66 1.18 -8.37 2.39
CA LYS A 66 0.13 -9.38 2.25
C LYS A 66 0.44 -10.66 3.05
N LYS A 67 1.68 -11.14 2.97
CA LYS A 67 2.15 -12.30 3.74
C LYS A 67 2.04 -12.04 5.25
N TYR A 68 2.50 -10.88 5.70
CA TYR A 68 2.42 -10.49 7.10
C TYR A 68 0.97 -10.37 7.59
N ALA A 69 0.10 -9.70 6.83
CA ALA A 69 -1.31 -9.60 7.14
C ALA A 69 -1.96 -10.98 7.32
N LYS A 70 -1.68 -11.91 6.40
CA LYS A 70 -2.17 -13.29 6.47
C LYS A 70 -1.64 -14.02 7.72
N LEU A 71 -0.34 -13.90 8.00
CA LEU A 71 0.30 -14.55 9.14
C LEU A 71 -0.30 -14.10 10.48
N LYS A 72 -0.59 -12.82 10.62
CA LYS A 72 -1.12 -12.20 11.86
C LYS A 72 -2.65 -12.15 11.91
N GLY A 73 -3.34 -12.59 10.87
CA GLY A 73 -4.80 -12.53 10.81
C GLY A 73 -5.37 -11.11 10.61
N HIS A 74 -4.55 -10.18 10.14
CA HIS A 74 -4.99 -8.83 9.77
C HIS A 74 -5.79 -8.83 8.47
N ILE A 75 -6.59 -7.80 8.23
CA ILE A 75 -7.25 -7.59 6.95
C ILE A 75 -6.23 -7.02 5.96
N TYR A 76 -6.04 -7.70 4.83
CA TYR A 76 -5.32 -7.12 3.69
C TYR A 76 -6.30 -6.44 2.74
N LEU A 77 -6.02 -5.20 2.39
CA LEU A 77 -6.80 -4.36 1.48
C LEU A 77 -6.02 -4.13 0.19
N ASP A 78 -6.43 -4.79 -0.87
CA ASP A 78 -5.77 -4.75 -2.17
C ASP A 78 -6.32 -3.63 -3.05
N TYR A 79 -5.74 -2.45 -2.94
CA TYR A 79 -5.97 -1.36 -3.91
C TYR A 79 -5.22 -1.59 -5.21
N TYR A 80 -4.01 -2.18 -5.11
CA TYR A 80 -3.09 -2.33 -6.24
C TYR A 80 -3.75 -3.00 -7.43
N SER A 81 -4.33 -4.19 -7.24
CA SER A 81 -4.90 -4.99 -8.32
C SER A 81 -6.05 -4.29 -9.06
N SER A 82 -6.79 -3.40 -8.40
CA SER A 82 -7.89 -2.66 -9.02
C SER A 82 -7.43 -1.43 -9.81
N MET A 83 -6.24 -0.91 -9.53
CA MET A 83 -5.77 0.39 -10.02
C MET A 83 -4.58 0.28 -10.99
N GLU A 84 -3.96 -0.89 -11.12
CA GLU A 84 -2.75 -1.15 -11.90
C GLU A 84 -3.08 -1.28 -13.40
N ASP A 85 -2.24 -0.72 -14.27
CA ASP A 85 -2.45 -0.58 -15.72
C ASP A 85 -1.87 -1.72 -16.58
N GLY A 86 -1.28 -2.75 -15.98
CA GLY A 86 -0.55 -3.80 -16.69
C GLY A 86 0.94 -3.51 -16.90
N ASN A 87 1.41 -2.31 -16.49
CA ASN A 87 2.80 -1.86 -16.61
C ASN A 87 3.35 -1.29 -15.28
N LEU A 88 2.85 -1.78 -14.16
CA LEU A 88 3.24 -1.39 -12.79
C LEU A 88 2.88 0.05 -12.41
N GLY A 89 2.10 0.75 -13.24
CA GLY A 89 1.64 2.11 -13.02
C GLY A 89 0.15 2.19 -12.71
N LEU A 90 -0.33 3.38 -12.42
CA LEU A 90 -1.76 3.66 -12.26
C LEU A 90 -2.45 3.74 -13.62
N LYS A 91 -3.64 3.16 -13.71
CA LYS A 91 -4.50 3.28 -14.90
C LYS A 91 -4.68 4.75 -15.30
N PRO A 92 -4.86 5.04 -16.62
CA PRO A 92 -5.13 6.38 -17.10
C PRO A 92 -6.29 7.04 -16.34
N GLY A 93 -6.12 8.32 -16.00
CA GLY A 93 -7.13 9.11 -15.27
C GLY A 93 -7.11 8.93 -13.75
N LEU A 94 -6.42 7.93 -13.21
CA LEU A 94 -6.36 7.71 -11.76
C LEU A 94 -5.28 8.53 -11.05
N SER A 95 -4.37 9.16 -11.81
CA SER A 95 -3.34 10.05 -11.29
C SER A 95 -2.91 11.07 -12.35
N THR A 96 -2.46 12.25 -11.93
CA THR A 96 -1.86 13.27 -12.80
C THR A 96 -0.34 13.31 -12.69
N ASP A 97 0.22 12.80 -11.60
CA ASP A 97 1.67 12.79 -11.30
C ASP A 97 2.26 11.37 -11.18
N LYS A 98 1.51 10.35 -11.57
CA LYS A 98 1.85 8.93 -11.52
C LYS A 98 1.92 8.33 -10.11
N VAL A 99 1.55 9.07 -9.07
CA VAL A 99 1.64 8.61 -7.66
C VAL A 99 0.37 8.92 -6.85
N HIS A 100 -0.10 10.15 -6.88
CA HIS A 100 -1.24 10.58 -6.08
C HIS A 100 -2.57 10.35 -6.81
N PRO A 101 -3.57 9.73 -6.14
CA PRO A 101 -4.86 9.47 -6.76
C PRO A 101 -5.62 10.77 -7.06
N THR A 102 -6.31 10.77 -8.21
CA THR A 102 -7.36 11.74 -8.54
C THR A 102 -8.67 11.39 -7.82
N PRO A 103 -9.72 12.23 -7.89
CA PRO A 103 -11.06 11.86 -7.44
C PRO A 103 -11.56 10.54 -8.04
N ALA A 104 -11.25 10.26 -9.32
CA ALA A 104 -11.57 8.98 -9.96
C ALA A 104 -10.81 7.81 -9.33
N GLY A 105 -9.55 8.01 -8.91
CA GLY A 105 -8.77 7.03 -8.17
C GLY A 105 -9.40 6.73 -6.80
N TYR A 106 -9.77 7.73 -6.05
CA TYR A 106 -10.45 7.57 -4.76
C TYR A 106 -11.81 6.89 -4.89
N ALA A 107 -12.55 7.14 -5.98
CA ALA A 107 -13.83 6.47 -6.23
C ALA A 107 -13.69 4.93 -6.39
N ILE A 108 -12.51 4.45 -6.83
CA ILE A 108 -12.18 3.01 -6.84
C ILE A 108 -11.80 2.53 -5.44
N MET A 109 -11.03 3.32 -4.70
CA MET A 109 -10.52 2.93 -3.38
C MET A 109 -11.62 2.84 -2.31
N GLU A 110 -12.58 3.74 -2.35
CA GLU A 110 -13.62 3.90 -1.32
C GLU A 110 -14.46 2.63 -1.07
N PRO A 111 -15.05 1.97 -2.10
CA PRO A 111 -15.81 0.74 -1.87
C PRO A 111 -14.94 -0.43 -1.39
N LEU A 112 -13.67 -0.49 -1.79
CA LEU A 112 -12.73 -1.52 -1.33
C LEU A 112 -12.40 -1.34 0.16
N LEU A 113 -12.19 -0.09 0.60
CA LEU A 113 -11.98 0.21 2.01
C LEU A 113 -13.22 -0.12 2.84
N LEU A 114 -14.40 0.24 2.36
CA LEU A 114 -15.65 -0.05 3.05
C LEU A 114 -15.86 -1.56 3.26
N ASP A 115 -15.55 -2.37 2.24
CA ASP A 115 -15.57 -3.83 2.37
C ASP A 115 -14.55 -4.32 3.40
N ALA A 116 -13.34 -3.81 3.37
CA ALA A 116 -12.29 -4.17 4.34
C ALA A 116 -12.71 -3.83 5.79
N ILE A 117 -13.32 -2.67 6.01
CA ILE A 117 -13.87 -2.26 7.31
C ILE A 117 -14.96 -3.24 7.76
N ARG A 118 -15.92 -3.57 6.89
CA ARG A 118 -16.98 -4.53 7.20
C ARG A 118 -16.43 -5.90 7.59
N ARG A 119 -15.41 -6.37 6.89
CA ARG A 119 -14.71 -7.63 7.23
C ARG A 119 -14.00 -7.55 8.58
N GLY A 120 -13.37 -6.41 8.86
CA GLY A 120 -12.69 -6.15 10.13
C GLY A 120 -13.65 -6.16 11.32
N LEU A 121 -14.80 -5.49 11.19
CA LEU A 121 -15.83 -5.43 12.24
C LEU A 121 -16.43 -6.81 12.56
N LYS A 122 -16.51 -7.72 11.60
CA LYS A 122 -16.97 -9.10 11.83
C LYS A 122 -16.01 -9.95 12.65
N LYS A 123 -14.75 -9.51 12.78
CA LYS A 123 -13.72 -10.22 13.58
C LYS A 123 -13.63 -9.73 15.02
N LEU A 124 -14.29 -8.63 15.33
CA LEU A 124 -14.39 -8.09 16.69
C LEU A 124 -15.53 -8.75 17.46
#